data_3847cfd536833e5e0a0745774d7f2978
#
_entry.id   3847cfd536833e5e0a0745774d7f2978
#
_cell.length_a   1.000
_cell.length_b   1.000
_cell.length_c   1.000
_cell.angle_alpha   90.00
_cell.angle_beta   90.00
_cell.angle_gamma   90.00
#
_symmetry.space_group_name_H-M   'P 1'
#
loop_
_entity.id
_entity.type
_entity.pdbx_description
1 polymer ?
#
loop_
_entity_poly.entity_id
_entity_poly.type
_entity_poly.pdbx_seq_one_letter_code
_entity_poly.pdbx_strand_id
1 'polypeptide(L)'
;MYELFLIWDWFEFALRWLHVITAIAWIGSSFYFIALDLGLRKAPDLPAGAHGEEWQVHGGGFYHVRKYLVAPSDMPAHLTWFKWESYATWLSGAALLMVVYWAGAELYLIDLAKAELSVLQAILISAGSLAVGWVIYDALCKSRLGNTPTALMVLLFILCLLYTSPSPRDCRLS
;
A
#
# COMPACT_ATOMS: atom_id res chain seq x y z
N MET A 1 -1.47 12.19 -34.99
CA MET A 1 -2.09 12.69 -33.75
C MET A 1 -2.97 11.61 -33.09
N TYR A 2 -3.89 10.96 -33.81
CA TYR A 2 -4.76 9.89 -33.28
C TYR A 2 -3.98 8.71 -32.69
N GLU A 3 -2.91 8.26 -33.34
CA GLU A 3 -2.08 7.16 -32.85
C GLU A 3 -1.36 7.46 -31.54
N LEU A 4 -0.96 8.72 -31.30
CA LEU A 4 -0.35 9.13 -30.04
C LEU A 4 -1.34 9.11 -28.88
N PHE A 5 -2.61 9.50 -29.11
CA PHE A 5 -3.68 9.39 -28.11
C PHE A 5 -3.94 7.91 -27.75
N LEU A 6 -4.00 7.05 -28.78
CA LEU A 6 -4.21 5.63 -28.57
C LEU A 6 -3.08 4.99 -27.74
N ILE A 7 -1.82 5.34 -28.02
CA ILE A 7 -0.67 4.86 -27.25
C ILE A 7 -0.75 5.34 -25.80
N TRP A 8 -1.15 6.60 -25.58
CA TRP A 8 -1.31 7.16 -24.24
C TRP A 8 -2.40 6.44 -23.44
N ASP A 9 -3.55 6.18 -24.04
CA ASP A 9 -4.65 5.46 -23.40
C ASP A 9 -4.24 4.04 -23.00
N TRP A 10 -3.50 3.32 -23.88
CA TRP A 10 -2.97 2.00 -23.56
C TRP A 10 -1.92 2.04 -22.46
N PHE A 11 -1.11 3.08 -22.40
CA PHE A 11 -0.12 3.28 -21.34
C PHE A 11 -0.80 3.55 -19.99
N GLU A 12 -1.80 4.41 -19.94
CA GLU A 12 -2.61 4.61 -18.74
C GLU A 12 -3.29 3.32 -18.28
N PHE A 13 -3.88 2.58 -19.20
CA PHE A 13 -4.50 1.29 -18.91
C PHE A 13 -3.49 0.30 -18.31
N ALA A 14 -2.32 0.17 -18.92
CA ALA A 14 -1.27 -0.70 -18.44
C ALA A 14 -0.78 -0.32 -17.03
N LEU A 15 -0.63 0.98 -16.74
CA LEU A 15 -0.28 1.45 -15.40
C LEU A 15 -1.36 1.15 -14.36
N ARG A 16 -2.64 1.34 -14.70
CA ARG A 16 -3.78 0.98 -13.81
C ARG A 16 -3.77 -0.51 -13.51
N TRP A 17 -3.61 -1.32 -14.55
CA TRP A 17 -3.52 -2.77 -14.42
C TRP A 17 -2.33 -3.18 -13.53
N LEU A 18 -1.13 -2.63 -13.79
CA LEU A 18 0.07 -2.89 -12.99
C LEU A 18 -0.15 -2.53 -11.52
N HIS A 19 -0.73 -1.35 -11.24
CA HIS A 19 -1.01 -0.92 -9.86
C HIS A 19 -1.97 -1.87 -9.12
N VAL A 20 -3.03 -2.31 -9.80
CA VAL A 20 -3.98 -3.28 -9.22
C VAL A 20 -3.28 -4.61 -8.92
N ILE A 21 -2.48 -5.14 -9.84
CA ILE A 21 -1.77 -6.41 -9.64
C ILE A 21 -0.77 -6.32 -8.48
N THR A 22 0.01 -5.24 -8.41
CA THR A 22 0.98 -5.05 -7.32
C THR A 22 0.28 -4.83 -5.97
N ALA A 23 -0.85 -4.12 -5.94
CA ALA A 23 -1.66 -3.95 -4.74
C ALA A 23 -2.25 -5.29 -4.24
N ILE A 24 -2.75 -6.13 -5.17
CA ILE A 24 -3.22 -7.48 -4.85
C ILE A 24 -2.09 -8.33 -4.27
N ALA A 25 -0.89 -8.27 -4.86
CA ALA A 25 0.27 -9.00 -4.36
C ALA A 25 0.64 -8.56 -2.94
N TRP A 26 0.66 -7.25 -2.66
CA TRP A 26 0.97 -6.71 -1.33
C TRP A 26 -0.08 -7.08 -0.29
N ILE A 27 -1.36 -6.87 -0.59
CA ILE A 27 -2.46 -7.25 0.30
C ILE A 27 -2.47 -8.77 0.50
N GLY A 28 -2.28 -9.55 -0.57
CA GLY A 28 -2.25 -11.00 -0.52
C GLY A 28 -1.14 -11.55 0.39
N SER A 29 0.08 -11.02 0.29
CA SER A 29 1.18 -11.40 1.18
C SER A 29 0.90 -11.02 2.64
N SER A 30 0.27 -9.87 2.89
CA SER A 30 -0.10 -9.44 4.25
C SER A 30 -1.14 -10.38 4.87
N PHE A 31 -2.19 -10.74 4.13
CA PHE A 31 -3.18 -11.71 4.61
C PHE A 31 -2.61 -13.11 4.77
N TYR A 32 -1.68 -13.52 3.91
CA TYR A 32 -0.98 -14.79 4.04
C TYR A 32 -0.25 -14.87 5.39
N PHE A 33 0.51 -13.84 5.78
CA PHE A 33 1.22 -13.84 7.06
C PHE A 33 0.27 -13.75 8.26
N ILE A 34 -0.88 -13.09 8.14
CA ILE A 34 -1.92 -13.13 9.18
C ILE A 34 -2.46 -14.55 9.34
N ALA A 35 -2.80 -15.22 8.23
CA ALA A 35 -3.30 -16.60 8.26
C ALA A 35 -2.25 -17.55 8.83
N LEU A 36 -0.98 -17.40 8.42
CA LEU A 36 0.15 -18.15 8.96
C LEU A 36 0.27 -17.98 10.48
N ASP A 37 0.22 -16.74 10.98
CA ASP A 37 0.32 -16.44 12.41
C ASP A 37 -0.81 -17.07 13.23
N LEU A 38 -2.02 -17.11 12.67
CA LEU A 38 -3.18 -17.75 13.30
C LEU A 38 -3.12 -19.28 13.25
N GLY A 39 -2.42 -19.83 12.25
CA GLY A 39 -2.26 -21.28 12.06
C GLY A 39 -1.13 -21.91 12.86
N LEU A 40 -0.22 -21.09 13.43
CA LEU A 40 0.95 -21.59 14.16
C LEU A 40 0.55 -22.49 15.34
N ARG A 41 1.21 -23.63 15.43
CA ARG A 41 1.02 -24.59 16.51
C ARG A 41 2.32 -24.78 17.29
N LYS A 42 2.19 -25.03 18.60
CA LYS A 42 3.30 -25.48 19.43
C LYS A 42 3.50 -26.97 19.25
N ALA A 43 4.70 -27.38 18.89
CA ALA A 43 5.10 -28.78 18.84
C ALA A 43 6.12 -29.09 19.93
N PRO A 44 6.17 -30.37 20.44
CA PRO A 44 7.08 -30.74 21.52
C PRO A 44 8.58 -30.63 21.15
N ASP A 45 8.90 -30.73 19.86
CA ASP A 45 10.24 -30.75 19.29
C ASP A 45 10.64 -29.44 18.61
N LEU A 46 9.96 -28.32 18.95
CA LEU A 46 10.33 -26.99 18.44
C LEU A 46 11.76 -26.63 18.85
N PRO A 47 12.56 -26.06 17.91
CA PRO A 47 13.88 -25.53 18.23
C PRO A 47 13.81 -24.43 19.29
N ALA A 48 14.87 -24.27 20.05
CA ALA A 48 14.98 -23.23 21.06
C ALA A 48 14.73 -21.84 20.43
N GLY A 49 13.83 -21.05 21.03
CA GLY A 49 13.45 -19.71 20.57
C GLY A 49 12.36 -19.69 19.49
N ALA A 50 11.94 -20.83 18.95
CA ALA A 50 10.80 -20.88 18.04
C ALA A 50 9.48 -20.66 18.79
N HIS A 51 8.63 -19.78 18.23
CA HIS A 51 7.32 -19.46 18.80
C HIS A 51 6.25 -20.51 18.42
N GLY A 52 6.34 -21.06 17.21
CA GLY A 52 5.43 -22.03 16.66
C GLY A 52 5.83 -22.45 15.25
N GLU A 53 5.16 -23.46 14.74
CA GLU A 53 5.34 -23.97 13.39
C GLU A 53 4.01 -24.28 12.71
N GLU A 54 4.03 -24.30 11.38
CA GLU A 54 2.90 -24.65 10.54
C GLU A 54 3.38 -25.42 9.31
N TRP A 55 2.63 -26.47 8.95
CA TRP A 55 2.80 -27.20 7.71
C TRP A 55 1.74 -26.78 6.70
N GLN A 56 2.18 -26.39 5.52
CA GLN A 56 1.32 -25.93 4.43
C GLN A 56 1.52 -26.79 3.20
N VAL A 57 0.45 -26.93 2.41
CA VAL A 57 0.48 -27.61 1.11
C VAL A 57 0.08 -26.61 0.03
N HIS A 58 0.93 -26.40 -0.97
CA HIS A 58 0.63 -25.56 -2.12
C HIS A 58 1.31 -26.10 -3.37
N GLY A 59 0.56 -26.17 -4.50
CA GLY A 59 1.10 -26.62 -5.78
C GLY A 59 1.69 -28.05 -5.75
N GLY A 60 1.19 -28.92 -4.88
CA GLY A 60 1.72 -30.28 -4.70
C GLY A 60 2.98 -30.37 -3.82
N GLY A 61 3.49 -29.27 -3.31
CA GLY A 61 4.62 -29.22 -2.39
C GLY A 61 4.19 -29.06 -0.93
N PHE A 62 5.03 -29.57 -0.02
CA PHE A 62 4.88 -29.39 1.42
C PHE A 62 5.86 -28.34 1.92
N TYR A 63 5.34 -27.35 2.64
CA TYR A 63 6.14 -26.26 3.19
C TYR A 63 6.06 -26.30 4.70
N HIS A 64 7.22 -26.29 5.35
CA HIS A 64 7.33 -26.24 6.80
C HIS A 64 7.87 -24.88 7.22
N VAL A 65 7.05 -24.10 7.89
CA VAL A 65 7.38 -22.73 8.33
C VAL A 65 7.49 -22.70 9.83
N ARG A 66 8.56 -22.12 10.35
CA ARG A 66 8.78 -21.85 11.77
C ARG A 66 8.92 -20.38 12.03
N LYS A 67 8.21 -19.87 13.02
CA LYS A 67 8.26 -18.44 13.40
C LYS A 67 9.15 -18.27 14.64
N TYR A 68 10.09 -17.34 14.52
CA TYR A 68 10.92 -16.88 15.64
C TYR A 68 10.55 -15.43 15.94
N LEU A 69 10.39 -15.07 17.22
CA LEU A 69 10.12 -13.68 17.64
C LEU A 69 11.40 -12.86 17.77
N VAL A 70 12.52 -13.55 17.96
CA VAL A 70 13.87 -12.98 18.01
C VAL A 70 14.76 -13.79 17.07
N ALA A 71 15.70 -13.13 16.41
CA ALA A 71 16.62 -13.81 15.50
C ALA A 71 17.33 -14.98 16.21
N PRO A 72 17.22 -16.21 15.69
CA PRO A 72 17.98 -17.35 16.24
C PRO A 72 19.48 -17.14 16.05
N SER A 73 20.27 -17.81 16.89
CA SER A 73 21.73 -17.74 16.82
C SER A 73 22.30 -18.23 15.49
N ASP A 74 21.57 -19.13 14.84
CA ASP A 74 21.98 -19.79 13.60
C ASP A 74 21.09 -19.30 12.43
N MET A 75 21.25 -18.02 12.10
CA MET A 75 20.50 -17.38 10.97
C MET A 75 21.12 -17.75 9.63
N PRO A 76 20.30 -18.10 8.62
CA PRO A 76 20.80 -18.32 7.27
C PRO A 76 21.36 -17.04 6.66
N ALA A 77 22.40 -17.19 5.82
CA ALA A 77 23.03 -16.06 5.15
C ALA A 77 22.09 -15.32 4.15
N HIS A 78 21.10 -16.04 3.63
CA HIS A 78 20.12 -15.49 2.69
C HIS A 78 18.73 -15.41 3.35
N LEU A 79 18.24 -14.16 3.41
CA LEU A 79 16.89 -13.86 3.88
C LEU A 79 16.06 -13.26 2.75
N THR A 80 14.86 -13.79 2.55
CA THR A 80 13.90 -13.19 1.63
C THR A 80 13.09 -12.12 2.35
N TRP A 81 13.16 -10.89 1.88
CA TRP A 81 12.43 -9.77 2.44
C TRP A 81 11.18 -9.48 1.61
N PHE A 82 10.01 -9.51 2.23
CA PHE A 82 8.73 -9.13 1.62
C PHE A 82 8.60 -7.60 1.57
N LYS A 83 9.33 -6.98 0.67
CA LYS A 83 9.38 -5.52 0.51
C LYS A 83 9.02 -5.05 -0.91
N TRP A 84 9.25 -5.90 -1.91
CA TRP A 84 9.06 -5.51 -3.30
C TRP A 84 7.59 -5.33 -3.66
N GLU A 85 6.69 -6.03 -3.00
CA GLU A 85 5.25 -5.90 -3.16
C GLU A 85 4.79 -4.49 -2.77
N SER A 86 5.23 -3.99 -1.63
CA SER A 86 4.91 -2.63 -1.17
C SER A 86 5.59 -1.56 -2.03
N TYR A 87 6.87 -1.73 -2.37
CA TYR A 87 7.57 -0.79 -3.24
C TYR A 87 6.98 -0.74 -4.65
N ALA A 88 6.64 -1.89 -5.24
CA ALA A 88 6.02 -1.92 -6.56
C ALA A 88 4.65 -1.24 -6.57
N THR A 89 3.85 -1.44 -5.51
CA THR A 89 2.56 -0.77 -5.33
C THR A 89 2.74 0.74 -5.20
N TRP A 90 3.70 1.18 -4.38
CA TRP A 90 3.97 2.61 -4.21
C TRP A 90 4.47 3.26 -5.51
N LEU A 91 5.43 2.63 -6.19
CA LEU A 91 5.99 3.15 -7.45
C LEU A 91 4.94 3.23 -8.56
N SER A 92 4.12 2.18 -8.71
CA SER A 92 3.05 2.19 -9.71
C SER A 92 1.94 3.20 -9.38
N GLY A 93 1.63 3.39 -8.09
CA GLY A 93 0.70 4.42 -7.63
C GLY A 93 1.23 5.84 -7.87
N ALA A 94 2.51 6.08 -7.61
CA ALA A 94 3.16 7.35 -7.92
C ALA A 94 3.19 7.63 -9.43
N ALA A 95 3.45 6.61 -10.25
CA ALA A 95 3.38 6.73 -11.71
C ALA A 95 1.96 7.05 -12.18
N LEU A 96 0.92 6.41 -11.62
CA LEU A 96 -0.48 6.74 -11.90
C LEU A 96 -0.83 8.18 -11.52
N LEU A 97 -0.39 8.64 -10.35
CA LEU A 97 -0.61 10.02 -9.93
C LEU A 97 -0.03 11.00 -10.94
N MET A 98 1.20 10.77 -11.39
CA MET A 98 1.87 11.62 -12.36
C MET A 98 1.20 11.58 -13.74
N VAL A 99 0.92 10.39 -14.25
CA VAL A 99 0.43 10.20 -15.63
C VAL A 99 -1.04 10.59 -15.77
N VAL A 100 -1.89 10.22 -14.81
CA VAL A 100 -3.33 10.47 -14.90
C VAL A 100 -3.69 11.83 -14.33
N TYR A 101 -3.27 12.10 -13.07
CA TYR A 101 -3.75 13.28 -12.36
C TYR A 101 -2.91 14.53 -12.61
N TRP A 102 -1.58 14.43 -12.68
CA TRP A 102 -0.76 15.62 -12.91
C TRP A 102 -0.66 15.99 -14.39
N ALA A 103 -0.51 15.00 -15.28
CA ALA A 103 -0.55 15.27 -16.72
C ALA A 103 -1.96 15.68 -17.18
N GLY A 104 -3.01 15.17 -16.54
CA GLY A 104 -4.41 15.55 -16.76
C GLY A 104 -4.96 16.55 -15.73
N ALA A 105 -4.13 17.42 -15.15
CA ALA A 105 -4.51 18.28 -14.03
C ALA A 105 -5.70 19.19 -14.32
N GLU A 106 -5.83 19.70 -15.54
CA GLU A 106 -6.97 20.51 -15.96
C GLU A 106 -8.30 19.77 -15.84
N LEU A 107 -8.29 18.46 -16.10
CA LEU A 107 -9.48 17.63 -16.07
C LEU A 107 -9.80 17.11 -14.66
N TYR A 108 -8.77 16.69 -13.92
CA TYR A 108 -8.95 15.95 -12.68
C TYR A 108 -8.72 16.76 -11.40
N LEU A 109 -7.84 17.77 -11.42
CA LEU A 109 -7.46 18.52 -10.22
C LEU A 109 -8.11 19.90 -10.14
N ILE A 110 -8.50 20.50 -11.27
CA ILE A 110 -9.02 21.89 -11.32
C ILE A 110 -10.54 21.86 -11.46
N ASP A 111 -11.22 22.57 -10.56
CA ASP A 111 -12.65 22.85 -10.63
C ASP A 111 -12.87 24.36 -10.67
N LEU A 112 -13.06 24.88 -11.86
CA LEU A 112 -13.26 26.32 -12.10
C LEU A 112 -14.49 26.90 -11.38
N ALA A 113 -15.46 26.04 -10.98
CA ALA A 113 -16.61 26.47 -10.19
C ALA A 113 -16.26 26.72 -8.72
N LYS A 114 -15.13 26.20 -8.24
CA LYS A 114 -14.68 26.32 -6.85
C LYS A 114 -13.49 27.26 -6.68
N ALA A 115 -12.50 27.16 -7.58
CA ALA A 115 -11.30 27.99 -7.53
C ALA A 115 -10.61 28.08 -8.90
N GLU A 116 -10.15 29.26 -9.25
CA GLU A 116 -9.31 29.49 -10.42
C GLU A 116 -7.86 29.17 -10.08
N LEU A 117 -7.48 27.90 -10.22
CA LEU A 117 -6.12 27.43 -9.98
C LEU A 117 -5.39 27.23 -11.31
N SER A 118 -4.12 27.61 -11.35
CA SER A 118 -3.25 27.18 -12.45
C SER A 118 -2.88 25.70 -12.29
N VAL A 119 -2.52 25.05 -13.39
CA VAL A 119 -2.07 23.64 -13.39
C VAL A 119 -0.94 23.41 -12.38
N LEU A 120 0.04 24.32 -12.36
CA LEU A 120 1.17 24.20 -11.41
C LEU A 120 0.71 24.31 -9.96
N GLN A 121 -0.20 25.23 -9.64
CA GLN A 121 -0.75 25.35 -8.28
C GLN A 121 -1.51 24.09 -7.87
N ALA A 122 -2.32 23.53 -8.74
CA ALA A 122 -3.05 22.30 -8.47
C ALA A 122 -2.10 21.12 -8.21
N ILE A 123 -1.04 20.97 -8.99
CA ILE A 123 -0.01 19.94 -8.79
C ILE A 123 0.73 20.17 -7.46
N LEU A 124 1.12 21.40 -7.15
CA LEU A 124 1.83 21.72 -5.90
C LEU A 124 0.96 21.47 -4.67
N ILE A 125 -0.34 21.79 -4.73
CA ILE A 125 -1.29 21.47 -3.66
C ILE A 125 -1.42 19.96 -3.49
N SER A 126 -1.54 19.20 -4.59
CA SER A 126 -1.59 17.75 -4.57
C SER A 126 -0.34 17.14 -3.94
N ALA A 127 0.85 17.52 -4.40
CA ALA A 127 2.12 17.04 -3.86
C ALA A 127 2.31 17.47 -2.39
N GLY A 128 1.96 18.70 -2.06
CA GLY A 128 2.03 19.25 -0.71
C GLY A 128 1.12 18.52 0.26
N SER A 129 -0.11 18.17 -0.16
CA SER A 129 -1.04 17.41 0.68
C SER A 129 -0.50 16.02 1.04
N LEU A 130 0.17 15.34 0.08
CA LEU A 130 0.83 14.06 0.33
C LEU A 130 2.01 14.21 1.31
N ALA A 131 2.82 15.25 1.13
CA ALA A 131 3.94 15.52 2.04
C ALA A 131 3.46 15.85 3.46
N VAL A 132 2.42 16.66 3.59
CA VAL A 132 1.80 16.98 4.89
C VAL A 132 1.20 15.72 5.53
N GLY A 133 0.48 14.91 4.74
CA GLY A 133 -0.07 13.63 5.23
C GLY A 133 1.02 12.70 5.76
N TRP A 134 2.15 12.60 5.06
CA TRP A 134 3.30 11.83 5.51
C TRP A 134 3.91 12.38 6.81
N VAL A 135 4.09 13.69 6.93
CA VAL A 135 4.61 14.34 8.16
C VAL A 135 3.67 14.10 9.34
N ILE A 136 2.36 14.24 9.13
CA ILE A 136 1.36 13.94 10.17
C ILE A 136 1.45 12.48 10.61
N TYR A 137 1.51 11.56 9.66
CA TYR A 137 1.65 10.13 9.95
C TYR A 137 2.93 9.83 10.76
N ASP A 138 4.07 10.36 10.34
CA ASP A 138 5.36 10.18 11.02
C ASP A 138 5.32 10.75 12.46
N ALA A 139 4.75 11.94 12.63
CA ALA A 139 4.57 12.56 13.94
C ALA A 139 3.67 11.74 14.88
N LEU A 140 2.56 11.19 14.34
CA LEU A 140 1.65 10.33 15.10
C LEU A 140 2.35 9.04 15.56
N CYS A 141 3.10 8.39 14.65
CA CYS A 141 3.85 7.17 14.97
C CYS A 141 4.93 7.40 16.04
N LYS A 142 5.56 8.57 16.05
CA LYS A 142 6.58 8.96 17.04
C LYS A 142 6.00 9.48 18.36
N SER A 143 4.72 9.80 18.39
CA SER A 143 4.04 10.31 19.60
C SER A 143 3.72 9.19 20.59
N ARG A 144 3.21 9.57 21.77
CA ARG A 144 2.70 8.60 22.77
C ARG A 144 1.56 7.71 22.24
N LEU A 145 0.81 8.18 21.21
CA LEU A 145 -0.22 7.41 20.54
C LEU A 145 0.35 6.20 19.79
N GLY A 146 1.59 6.30 19.28
CA GLY A 146 2.29 5.17 18.65
C GLY A 146 2.49 3.97 19.57
N ASN A 147 2.52 4.20 20.88
CA ASN A 147 2.63 3.13 21.88
C ASN A 147 1.29 2.48 22.22
N THR A 148 0.17 2.96 21.66
CA THR A 148 -1.18 2.44 21.88
C THR A 148 -1.74 1.94 20.54
N PRO A 149 -1.51 0.66 20.16
CA PRO A 149 -1.81 0.15 18.81
C PRO A 149 -3.27 0.39 18.41
N THR A 150 -4.21 0.18 19.33
CA THR A 150 -5.64 0.36 19.06
C THR A 150 -6.00 1.82 18.76
N ALA A 151 -5.49 2.77 19.56
CA ALA A 151 -5.75 4.19 19.35
C ALA A 151 -5.14 4.67 18.03
N LEU A 152 -3.92 4.25 17.72
CA LEU A 152 -3.26 4.54 16.45
C LEU A 152 -4.05 3.99 15.26
N MET A 153 -4.51 2.72 15.34
CA MET A 153 -5.30 2.08 14.30
C MET A 153 -6.61 2.82 14.03
N VAL A 154 -7.35 3.20 15.08
CA VAL A 154 -8.61 3.96 14.95
C VAL A 154 -8.35 5.32 14.32
N LEU A 155 -7.32 6.04 14.75
CA LEU A 155 -6.97 7.35 14.22
C LEU A 155 -6.58 7.27 12.73
N LEU A 156 -5.76 6.29 12.36
CA LEU A 156 -5.35 6.06 10.97
C LEU A 156 -6.55 5.65 10.10
N PHE A 157 -7.48 4.88 10.64
CA PHE A 157 -8.72 4.52 9.95
C PHE A 157 -9.60 5.74 9.69
N ILE A 158 -9.78 6.62 10.69
CA ILE A 158 -10.51 7.89 10.52
C ILE A 158 -9.82 8.77 9.47
N LEU A 159 -8.50 8.90 9.53
CA LEU A 159 -7.72 9.65 8.54
C LEU A 159 -7.91 9.08 7.13
N CYS A 160 -7.89 7.76 6.99
CA CYS A 160 -8.13 7.08 5.74
C CYS A 160 -9.55 7.34 5.20
N LEU A 161 -10.57 7.29 6.04
CA LEU A 161 -11.96 7.60 5.66
C LEU A 161 -12.11 9.06 5.21
N LEU A 162 -11.50 10.00 5.90
CA LEU A 162 -11.53 11.42 5.50
C LEU A 162 -10.86 11.65 4.15
N TYR A 163 -9.77 10.93 3.88
CA TYR A 163 -9.03 11.03 2.63
C TYR A 163 -9.75 10.37 1.45
N THR A 164 -10.48 9.27 1.71
CA THR A 164 -11.20 8.49 0.70
C THR A 164 -12.68 8.85 0.58
N SER A 165 -13.14 9.90 1.28
CA SER A 165 -14.52 10.38 1.17
C SER A 165 -14.87 10.67 -0.28
N PRO A 166 -16.02 10.14 -0.80
CA PRO A 166 -16.41 10.37 -2.17
C PRO A 166 -16.59 11.85 -2.45
N SER A 167 -15.94 12.31 -3.52
CA SER A 167 -16.11 13.68 -4.01
C SER A 167 -17.55 13.84 -4.55
N PRO A 168 -18.16 15.03 -4.46
CA PRO A 168 -19.43 15.31 -5.14
C PRO A 168 -19.41 15.05 -6.65
N ARG A 169 -18.22 14.95 -7.26
CA ARG A 169 -18.05 14.56 -8.66
C ARG A 169 -18.31 13.06 -8.90
N ASP A 170 -17.98 12.21 -7.94
CA ASP A 170 -18.16 10.75 -8.08
C ASP A 170 -19.64 10.38 -8.10
N CYS A 171 -20.51 11.22 -7.51
CA CYS A 171 -21.96 11.04 -7.49
C CYS A 171 -22.69 11.54 -8.75
N ARG A 172 -21.99 12.19 -9.71
CA ARG A 172 -22.59 12.72 -10.93
C ARG A 172 -22.47 11.77 -12.14
N LEU A 173 -21.84 10.62 -11.97
CA LEU A 173 -21.64 9.61 -13.04
C LEU A 173 -22.62 8.43 -12.91
N SER A 174 -23.63 8.55 -12.07
CA SER A 174 -24.73 7.59 -11.97
C SER A 174 -26.03 8.12 -12.59
#